data_5da6a5e5194222d6ed2fd527311415f0
#
_entry.id   5da6a5e5194222d6ed2fd527311415f0
#
_cell.length_a   1.000
_cell.length_b   1.000
_cell.length_c   1.000
_cell.angle_alpha   90.00
_cell.angle_beta   90.00
_cell.angle_gamma   90.00
#
_symmetry.space_group_name_H-M   'P 1'
#
loop_
_entity.id
_entity.type
_entity.pdbx_description
1 polymer ?
#
loop_
_entity_poly.entity_id
_entity_poly.type
_entity_poly.pdbx_seq_one_letter_code
_entity_poly.pdbx_strand_id
1 'polypeptide(L)'
;MATNPWKLSRDALSAILRIDTAEVFEPLLGRARYKGAYGGRGSGKSWFMASLLIDYALCNKGFRAVCIREVQKSLKESAKRLIEDTIEQHGVGNRFNVLADRIETPGDGVILFQGMQDHTADSIKSLEGMDVAWTEEAQSLSARSLELLRPTIRKPGSELWFSWNPRRKVDPVDVMLRGDPPTDSVVVRANYNNNPWFPKVLEQERLDCLRTNPDQYAHIWDG
;
A
#
# COMPACT_ATOMS: atom_id res chain seq x y z
N MET A 1 -9.57 -21.86 -22.48
CA MET A 1 -9.91 -20.63 -21.78
C MET A 1 -9.66 -20.89 -20.31
N ALA A 2 -8.57 -20.32 -19.76
CA ALA A 2 -8.25 -20.51 -18.35
C ALA A 2 -9.25 -19.68 -17.53
N THR A 3 -10.07 -20.35 -16.72
CA THR A 3 -10.96 -19.71 -15.76
C THR A 3 -10.11 -18.98 -14.74
N ASN A 4 -10.28 -17.66 -14.62
CA ASN A 4 -9.61 -16.84 -13.65
C ASN A 4 -10.02 -17.29 -12.24
N PRO A 5 -9.11 -17.87 -11.40
CA PRO A 5 -9.44 -18.42 -10.09
C PRO A 5 -9.88 -17.35 -9.06
N TRP A 6 -9.75 -16.07 -9.41
CA TRP A 6 -10.05 -14.92 -8.54
C TRP A 6 -11.45 -14.30 -8.78
N LYS A 7 -12.31 -14.92 -9.58
CA LYS A 7 -13.72 -14.53 -9.70
C LYS A 7 -14.52 -15.02 -8.49
N LEU A 8 -14.27 -14.48 -7.34
CA LEU A 8 -15.32 -14.39 -6.32
C LEU A 8 -16.24 -13.24 -6.72
N SER A 9 -17.54 -13.49 -6.76
CA SER A 9 -18.50 -12.43 -7.05
C SER A 9 -18.36 -11.34 -5.98
N ARG A 10 -18.37 -10.07 -6.37
CA ARG A 10 -18.39 -8.93 -5.45
C ARG A 10 -19.45 -9.10 -4.34
N ASP A 11 -20.54 -9.79 -4.63
CA ASP A 11 -21.65 -10.05 -3.71
C ASP A 11 -21.31 -10.99 -2.56
N ALA A 12 -20.42 -11.97 -2.76
CA ALA A 12 -19.93 -12.83 -1.69
C ALA A 12 -18.94 -12.10 -0.76
N LEU A 13 -18.26 -11.07 -1.26
CA LEU A 13 -17.25 -10.27 -0.57
C LEU A 13 -17.87 -9.19 0.31
N SER A 14 -18.94 -8.55 -0.16
CA SER A 14 -19.68 -7.53 0.62
C SER A 14 -20.31 -8.07 1.90
N ALA A 15 -20.46 -9.40 2.00
CA ALA A 15 -20.96 -10.06 3.21
C ALA A 15 -19.89 -10.33 4.29
N ILE A 16 -18.59 -10.17 3.97
CA ILE A 16 -17.49 -10.53 4.88
C ILE A 16 -16.93 -9.29 5.60
N LEU A 17 -16.69 -8.22 4.86
CA LEU A 17 -16.14 -6.97 5.41
C LEU A 17 -16.63 -5.77 4.61
N ARG A 18 -17.23 -4.80 5.30
CA ARG A 18 -17.55 -3.50 4.72
C ARG A 18 -16.43 -2.52 5.08
N ILE A 19 -15.73 -2.03 4.07
CA ILE A 19 -14.70 -1.00 4.21
C ILE A 19 -15.23 0.28 3.60
N ASP A 20 -15.44 1.30 4.41
CA ASP A 20 -15.78 2.63 3.92
C ASP A 20 -14.54 3.21 3.23
N THR A 21 -14.68 3.54 1.95
CA THR A 21 -13.58 3.97 1.09
C THR A 21 -13.86 5.37 0.56
N ALA A 22 -12.87 6.28 0.66
CA ALA A 22 -12.99 7.59 0.04
C ALA A 22 -13.03 7.43 -1.50
N GLU A 23 -13.92 8.19 -2.16
CA GLU A 23 -14.19 8.12 -3.60
C GLU A 23 -12.92 8.15 -4.48
N VAL A 24 -11.93 8.95 -4.08
CA VAL A 24 -10.65 9.08 -4.78
C VAL A 24 -9.91 7.74 -4.95
N PHE A 25 -10.16 6.75 -4.10
CA PHE A 25 -9.52 5.43 -4.15
C PHE A 25 -10.33 4.38 -4.92
N GLU A 26 -11.55 4.65 -5.34
CA GLU A 26 -12.38 3.68 -6.09
C GLU A 26 -11.67 3.05 -7.30
N PRO A 27 -10.88 3.81 -8.12
CA PRO A 27 -10.16 3.21 -9.24
C PRO A 27 -9.16 2.10 -8.82
N LEU A 28 -8.64 2.17 -7.58
CA LEU A 28 -7.70 1.17 -7.06
C LEU A 28 -8.36 -0.12 -6.58
N LEU A 29 -9.69 -0.16 -6.47
CA LEU A 29 -10.43 -1.38 -6.10
C LEU A 29 -10.42 -2.41 -7.23
N GLY A 30 -10.29 -1.97 -8.49
CA GLY A 30 -10.11 -2.84 -9.64
C GLY A 30 -8.74 -3.53 -9.62
N ARG A 31 -8.59 -4.59 -10.43
CA ARG A 31 -7.27 -5.23 -10.60
C ARG A 31 -6.41 -4.41 -11.54
N ALA A 32 -5.15 -4.25 -11.16
CA ALA A 32 -4.12 -3.67 -12.00
C ALA A 32 -2.75 -4.20 -11.55
N ARG A 33 -1.83 -4.36 -12.50
CA ARG A 33 -0.47 -4.79 -12.17
C ARG A 33 0.25 -3.79 -11.27
N TYR A 34 0.05 -2.50 -11.52
CA TYR A 34 0.64 -1.42 -10.73
C TYR A 34 -0.46 -0.53 -10.17
N LYS A 35 -0.48 -0.37 -8.85
CA LYS A 35 -1.38 0.55 -8.18
C LYS A 35 -0.59 1.61 -7.44
N GLY A 36 -0.92 2.87 -7.67
CA GLY A 36 -0.26 4.00 -7.03
C GLY A 36 -1.23 4.94 -6.35
N ALA A 37 -0.95 5.32 -5.11
CA ALA A 37 -1.63 6.40 -4.40
C ALA A 37 -0.61 7.42 -3.92
N TYR A 38 -0.64 8.62 -4.48
CA TYR A 38 0.27 9.70 -4.10
C TYR A 38 -0.46 10.95 -3.62
N GLY A 39 0.24 11.81 -2.88
CA GLY A 39 -0.30 13.09 -2.40
C GLY A 39 0.12 13.42 -0.98
N GLY A 40 -0.43 14.48 -0.43
CA GLY A 40 -0.07 15.05 0.86
C GLY A 40 -0.42 14.19 2.06
N ARG A 41 -0.03 14.68 3.23
CA ARG A 41 -0.35 14.07 4.54
C ARG A 41 -1.84 14.08 4.81
N GLY A 42 -2.30 13.11 5.61
CA GLY A 42 -3.70 13.05 6.07
C GLY A 42 -4.70 12.58 5.01
N SER A 43 -4.26 12.23 3.80
CA SER A 43 -5.13 11.79 2.71
C SER A 43 -5.73 10.38 2.88
N GLY A 44 -5.26 9.58 3.86
CA GLY A 44 -5.74 8.22 4.09
C GLY A 44 -5.12 7.12 3.21
N LYS A 45 -4.13 7.45 2.37
CA LYS A 45 -3.50 6.50 1.43
C LYS A 45 -3.05 5.18 2.07
N SER A 46 -2.22 5.27 3.12
CA SER A 46 -1.66 4.09 3.78
C SER A 46 -2.74 3.27 4.48
N TRP A 47 -3.73 3.94 5.07
CA TRP A 47 -4.89 3.29 5.68
C TRP A 47 -5.73 2.54 4.64
N PHE A 48 -6.00 3.17 3.50
CA PHE A 48 -6.70 2.54 2.37
C PHE A 48 -5.95 1.29 1.86
N MET A 49 -4.64 1.39 1.64
CA MET A 49 -3.84 0.26 1.17
C MET A 49 -3.80 -0.88 2.19
N ALA A 50 -3.72 -0.58 3.49
CA ALA A 50 -3.80 -1.59 4.55
C ALA A 50 -5.17 -2.28 4.57
N SER A 51 -6.26 -1.51 4.46
CA SER A 51 -7.62 -2.06 4.41
C SER A 51 -7.83 -2.96 3.18
N LEU A 52 -7.34 -2.53 2.01
CA LEU A 52 -7.41 -3.31 0.79
C LEU A 52 -6.58 -4.61 0.89
N LEU A 53 -5.43 -4.57 1.57
CA LEU A 53 -4.60 -5.74 1.81
C LEU A 53 -5.30 -6.77 2.70
N ILE A 54 -5.99 -6.29 3.76
CA ILE A 54 -6.79 -7.13 4.66
C ILE A 54 -7.96 -7.76 3.92
N ASP A 55 -8.65 -6.99 3.09
CA ASP A 55 -9.74 -7.50 2.25
C ASP A 55 -9.25 -8.63 1.33
N TYR A 56 -8.13 -8.42 0.64
CA TYR A 56 -7.53 -9.45 -0.20
C TYR A 56 -7.16 -10.71 0.60
N ALA A 57 -6.63 -10.55 1.81
CA ALA A 57 -6.28 -11.67 2.67
C ALA A 57 -7.51 -12.46 3.16
N LEU A 58 -8.62 -11.79 3.44
CA LEU A 58 -9.86 -12.44 3.85
C LEU A 58 -10.56 -13.18 2.70
N CYS A 59 -10.45 -12.61 1.49
CA CYS A 59 -11.14 -13.12 0.32
C CYS A 59 -10.39 -14.23 -0.40
N ASN A 60 -9.08 -14.35 -0.18
CA ASN A 60 -8.22 -15.27 -0.90
C ASN A 60 -7.46 -16.17 0.08
N LYS A 61 -7.88 -17.42 0.24
CA LYS A 61 -7.17 -18.40 1.07
C LYS A 61 -5.72 -18.58 0.59
N GLY A 62 -4.78 -18.57 1.53
CA GLY A 62 -3.37 -18.72 1.21
C GLY A 62 -2.76 -17.46 0.56
N PHE A 63 -3.40 -16.31 0.69
CA PHE A 63 -2.91 -15.02 0.21
C PHE A 63 -1.56 -14.66 0.81
N ARG A 64 -0.61 -14.32 -0.03
CA ARG A 64 0.74 -13.97 0.37
C ARG A 64 1.08 -12.55 -0.06
N ALA A 65 1.45 -11.73 0.89
CA ALA A 65 1.86 -10.35 0.61
C ALA A 65 3.17 -9.99 1.29
N VAL A 66 3.82 -8.98 0.79
CA VAL A 66 4.97 -8.35 1.44
C VAL A 66 4.77 -6.83 1.48
N CYS A 67 4.93 -6.26 2.68
CA CYS A 67 5.03 -4.81 2.86
C CYS A 67 6.51 -4.42 2.82
N ILE A 68 6.82 -3.42 2.01
CA ILE A 68 8.18 -3.01 1.67
C ILE A 68 8.41 -1.55 2.05
N ARG A 69 9.60 -1.26 2.56
CA ARG A 69 10.22 0.06 2.62
C ARG A 69 11.69 -0.05 2.22
N GLU A 70 12.32 1.07 1.88
CA GLU A 70 13.77 1.07 1.66
C GLU A 70 14.52 0.66 2.94
N VAL A 71 14.18 1.22 4.08
CA VAL A 71 14.83 0.95 5.38
C VAL A 71 13.95 0.06 6.26
N GLN A 72 14.46 -1.10 6.66
CA GLN A 72 13.70 -2.10 7.43
C GLN A 72 13.33 -1.65 8.85
N LYS A 73 14.20 -0.87 9.52
CA LYS A 73 13.98 -0.48 10.93
C LYS A 73 12.65 0.26 11.14
N SER A 74 12.29 1.15 10.23
CA SER A 74 11.04 1.90 10.29
C SER A 74 9.79 1.11 9.89
N LEU A 75 9.97 -0.02 9.20
CA LEU A 75 8.88 -0.82 8.63
C LEU A 75 8.05 -1.53 9.70
N LYS A 76 8.71 -2.14 10.68
CA LYS A 76 8.04 -2.88 11.75
C LYS A 76 7.25 -1.97 12.68
N GLU A 77 7.77 -0.77 12.92
CA GLU A 77 7.17 0.21 13.84
C GLU A 77 5.98 0.97 13.22
N SER A 78 5.88 1.02 11.89
CA SER A 78 4.86 1.82 11.22
C SER A 78 3.92 0.98 10.35
N ALA A 79 4.41 0.31 9.30
CA ALA A 79 3.53 -0.42 8.38
C ALA A 79 2.90 -1.66 9.04
N LYS A 80 3.66 -2.41 9.84
CA LYS A 80 3.13 -3.55 10.57
C LYS A 80 2.06 -3.10 11.56
N ARG A 81 2.36 -2.10 12.38
CA ARG A 81 1.41 -1.55 13.34
C ARG A 81 0.15 -1.00 12.66
N LEU A 82 0.29 -0.30 11.53
CA LEU A 82 -0.85 0.18 10.77
C LEU A 82 -1.78 -0.97 10.35
N ILE A 83 -1.22 -2.09 9.88
CA ILE A 83 -2.03 -3.26 9.49
C ILE A 83 -2.69 -3.89 10.72
N GLU A 84 -1.99 -3.99 11.86
CA GLU A 84 -2.55 -4.47 13.13
C GLU A 84 -3.73 -3.60 13.58
N ASP A 85 -3.53 -2.28 13.65
CA ASP A 85 -4.57 -1.32 14.02
C ASP A 85 -5.78 -1.42 13.05
N THR A 86 -5.52 -1.64 11.76
CA THR A 86 -6.57 -1.80 10.76
C THR A 86 -7.34 -3.12 10.93
N ILE A 87 -6.67 -4.22 11.25
CA ILE A 87 -7.29 -5.52 11.58
C ILE A 87 -8.22 -5.37 12.79
N GLU A 88 -7.77 -4.68 13.83
CA GLU A 88 -8.55 -4.42 15.04
C GLU A 88 -9.76 -3.53 14.73
N GLN A 89 -9.56 -2.45 13.99
CA GLN A 89 -10.61 -1.49 13.62
C GLN A 89 -11.73 -2.15 12.80
N HIS A 90 -11.37 -3.09 11.91
CA HIS A 90 -12.34 -3.86 11.14
C HIS A 90 -12.98 -5.01 11.91
N GLY A 91 -12.55 -5.26 13.17
CA GLY A 91 -13.11 -6.31 14.02
C GLY A 91 -12.84 -7.74 13.52
N VAL A 92 -11.78 -7.94 12.72
CA VAL A 92 -11.45 -9.22 12.09
C VAL A 92 -10.23 -9.91 12.70
N GLY A 93 -9.79 -9.47 13.89
CA GLY A 93 -8.60 -10.00 14.57
C GLY A 93 -8.59 -11.51 14.77
N ASN A 94 -9.77 -12.13 14.96
CA ASN A 94 -9.91 -13.58 15.10
C ASN A 94 -9.58 -14.38 13.81
N ARG A 95 -9.37 -13.71 12.68
CA ARG A 95 -9.01 -14.33 11.39
C ARG A 95 -7.52 -14.25 11.09
N PHE A 96 -6.76 -13.51 11.88
CA PHE A 96 -5.33 -13.26 11.70
C PHE A 96 -4.55 -13.70 12.95
N ASN A 97 -3.33 -14.21 12.74
CA ASN A 97 -2.39 -14.47 13.82
C ASN A 97 -1.20 -13.52 13.69
N VAL A 98 -1.13 -12.54 14.59
CA VAL A 98 -0.10 -11.50 14.57
C VAL A 98 1.13 -12.00 15.33
N LEU A 99 2.24 -12.20 14.61
CA LEU A 99 3.53 -12.60 15.13
C LEU A 99 4.53 -11.43 15.11
N ALA A 100 5.68 -11.60 15.75
CA ALA A 100 6.66 -10.53 15.85
C ALA A 100 7.22 -10.06 14.49
N ASP A 101 7.35 -10.98 13.53
CA ASP A 101 7.99 -10.77 12.23
C ASP A 101 7.03 -10.82 11.04
N ARG A 102 5.81 -11.32 11.22
CA ARG A 102 4.81 -11.51 10.17
C ARG A 102 3.39 -11.50 10.72
N ILE A 103 2.43 -11.46 9.82
CA ILE A 103 1.01 -11.69 10.12
C ILE A 103 0.55 -12.88 9.28
N GLU A 104 0.06 -13.94 9.94
CA GLU A 104 -0.51 -15.09 9.25
C GLU A 104 -1.97 -14.78 8.89
N THR A 105 -2.36 -15.13 7.68
CA THR A 105 -3.67 -14.83 7.11
C THR A 105 -4.45 -16.14 6.89
N PRO A 106 -5.77 -16.10 6.67
CA PRO A 106 -6.57 -17.30 6.49
C PRO A 106 -6.05 -18.24 5.39
N GLY A 107 -6.04 -19.55 5.69
CA GLY A 107 -5.66 -20.60 4.72
C GLY A 107 -4.16 -20.67 4.43
N ASP A 108 -3.34 -20.55 5.48
CA ASP A 108 -1.87 -20.62 5.44
C ASP A 108 -1.20 -19.50 4.60
N GLY A 109 -1.89 -18.39 4.48
CA GLY A 109 -1.32 -17.18 3.87
C GLY A 109 -0.47 -16.37 4.85
N VAL A 110 0.21 -15.33 4.35
CA VAL A 110 1.13 -14.53 5.16
C VAL A 110 1.32 -13.13 4.62
N ILE A 111 1.46 -12.16 5.52
CA ILE A 111 1.96 -10.81 5.23
C ILE A 111 3.35 -10.68 5.86
N LEU A 112 4.37 -10.48 5.04
CA LEU A 112 5.76 -10.27 5.44
C LEU A 112 6.11 -8.79 5.45
N PHE A 113 7.18 -8.43 6.18
CA PHE A 113 7.70 -7.07 6.30
C PHE A 113 9.19 -7.05 5.98
N GLN A 114 9.58 -6.35 4.90
CA GLN A 114 10.94 -6.43 4.37
C GLN A 114 11.50 -5.08 3.93
N GLY A 115 12.68 -4.70 4.47
CA GLY A 115 13.48 -3.59 3.95
C GLY A 115 14.19 -3.98 2.66
N MET A 116 14.57 -3.01 1.83
CA MET A 116 15.27 -3.24 0.56
C MET A 116 16.76 -2.84 0.60
N GLN A 117 17.16 -1.99 1.53
CA GLN A 117 18.48 -1.36 1.55
C GLN A 117 19.64 -2.36 1.61
N ASP A 118 19.49 -3.45 2.39
CA ASP A 118 20.55 -4.41 2.66
C ASP A 118 20.33 -5.75 1.94
N HIS A 119 19.43 -5.81 0.97
CA HIS A 119 19.11 -7.07 0.31
C HIS A 119 19.95 -7.32 -0.94
N THR A 120 20.50 -8.54 -0.98
CA THR A 120 21.08 -9.12 -2.19
C THR A 120 19.97 -9.61 -3.12
N ALA A 121 20.29 -9.78 -4.41
CA ALA A 121 19.34 -10.35 -5.37
C ALA A 121 18.76 -11.70 -4.90
N ASP A 122 19.52 -12.47 -4.12
CA ASP A 122 19.09 -13.79 -3.62
C ASP A 122 18.06 -13.69 -2.49
N SER A 123 18.17 -12.71 -1.60
CA SER A 123 17.15 -12.51 -0.54
C SER A 123 15.82 -12.02 -1.09
N ILE A 124 15.83 -11.30 -2.21
CA ILE A 124 14.62 -10.80 -2.88
C ILE A 124 13.92 -11.94 -3.64
N LYS A 125 14.62 -12.95 -4.13
CA LYS A 125 14.04 -14.13 -4.80
C LYS A 125 12.99 -14.85 -3.95
N SER A 126 13.09 -14.79 -2.63
CA SER A 126 12.10 -15.37 -1.71
C SER A 126 10.70 -14.75 -1.84
N LEU A 127 10.60 -13.56 -2.46
CA LEU A 127 9.34 -12.84 -2.69
C LEU A 127 8.62 -13.24 -4.00
N GLU A 128 9.18 -14.15 -4.77
CA GLU A 128 8.66 -14.57 -6.08
C GLU A 128 7.20 -15.07 -6.05
N GLY A 129 6.83 -15.74 -4.95
CA GLY A 129 5.49 -16.30 -4.76
C GLY A 129 4.45 -15.35 -4.15
N MET A 130 4.75 -14.06 -4.03
CA MET A 130 3.81 -13.08 -3.45
C MET A 130 2.71 -12.69 -4.44
N ASP A 131 1.48 -12.58 -3.92
CA ASP A 131 0.33 -12.07 -4.66
C ASP A 131 0.37 -10.53 -4.75
N VAL A 132 0.82 -9.90 -3.67
CA VAL A 132 0.94 -8.44 -3.58
C VAL A 132 2.28 -8.05 -2.94
N ALA A 133 2.94 -7.05 -3.52
CA ALA A 133 4.01 -6.31 -2.86
C ALA A 133 3.58 -4.85 -2.72
N TRP A 134 3.39 -4.41 -1.48
CA TRP A 134 3.05 -3.03 -1.17
C TRP A 134 4.28 -2.28 -0.64
N THR A 135 4.76 -1.30 -1.42
CA THR A 135 5.80 -0.37 -1.01
C THR A 135 5.19 0.86 -0.37
N GLU A 136 5.37 0.98 0.93
CA GLU A 136 4.95 2.13 1.73
C GLU A 136 6.09 3.14 1.84
N GLU A 137 5.78 4.44 1.81
CA GLU A 137 6.77 5.53 1.67
C GLU A 137 7.69 5.36 0.45
N ALA A 138 7.08 5.01 -0.68
CA ALA A 138 7.81 4.64 -1.90
C ALA A 138 8.68 5.77 -2.49
N GLN A 139 8.51 7.03 -2.05
CA GLN A 139 9.42 8.14 -2.41
C GLN A 139 10.87 7.90 -1.94
N SER A 140 11.08 7.00 -0.98
CA SER A 140 12.41 6.66 -0.49
C SER A 140 13.05 5.48 -1.24
N LEU A 141 12.27 4.75 -2.07
CA LEU A 141 12.74 3.56 -2.76
C LEU A 141 13.80 3.93 -3.81
N SER A 142 14.96 3.26 -3.75
CA SER A 142 16.04 3.48 -4.72
C SER A 142 15.68 2.88 -6.09
N ALA A 143 16.30 3.40 -7.16
CA ALA A 143 16.15 2.86 -8.52
C ALA A 143 16.52 1.37 -8.55
N ARG A 144 17.61 0.99 -7.88
CA ARG A 144 18.07 -0.40 -7.78
C ARG A 144 17.04 -1.29 -7.09
N SER A 145 16.45 -0.85 -5.98
CA SER A 145 15.42 -1.60 -5.27
C SER A 145 14.19 -1.81 -6.15
N LEU A 146 13.77 -0.78 -6.88
CA LEU A 146 12.65 -0.84 -7.81
C LEU A 146 12.90 -1.79 -8.99
N GLU A 147 14.11 -1.74 -9.59
CA GLU A 147 14.54 -2.63 -10.67
C GLU A 147 14.57 -4.10 -10.25
N LEU A 148 14.96 -4.40 -9.01
CA LEU A 148 14.97 -5.76 -8.48
C LEU A 148 13.54 -6.23 -8.10
N LEU A 149 12.73 -5.39 -7.50
CA LEU A 149 11.39 -5.75 -7.03
C LEU A 149 10.43 -6.10 -8.16
N ARG A 150 10.39 -5.30 -9.22
CA ARG A 150 9.42 -5.44 -10.32
C ARG A 150 9.44 -6.82 -10.99
N PRO A 151 10.59 -7.38 -11.41
CA PRO A 151 10.63 -8.72 -12.01
C PRO A 151 10.53 -9.85 -10.98
N THR A 152 10.78 -9.58 -9.71
CA THR A 152 10.69 -10.60 -8.65
C THR A 152 9.25 -10.94 -8.32
N ILE A 153 8.37 -9.95 -8.25
CA ILE A 153 6.94 -10.19 -8.02
C ILE A 153 6.33 -10.63 -9.36
N ARG A 154 6.31 -11.93 -9.63
CA ARG A 154 5.98 -12.49 -10.95
C ARG A 154 4.95 -13.62 -10.94
N LYS A 155 4.32 -13.89 -9.80
CA LYS A 155 3.20 -14.80 -9.74
C LYS A 155 2.10 -14.32 -10.71
N PRO A 156 1.45 -15.19 -11.51
CA PRO A 156 0.36 -14.78 -12.39
C PRO A 156 -0.73 -14.03 -11.62
N GLY A 157 -1.06 -12.82 -12.08
CA GLY A 157 -2.04 -11.95 -11.44
C GLY A 157 -1.53 -11.22 -10.19
N SER A 158 -0.23 -11.26 -9.89
CA SER A 158 0.35 -10.48 -8.79
C SER A 158 0.34 -8.98 -9.08
N GLU A 159 0.30 -8.20 -8.00
CA GLU A 159 0.19 -6.75 -8.05
C GLU A 159 1.34 -6.08 -7.28
N LEU A 160 1.75 -4.91 -7.75
CA LEU A 160 2.72 -4.02 -7.11
C LEU A 160 2.02 -2.73 -6.71
N TRP A 161 1.96 -2.46 -5.42
CA TRP A 161 1.28 -1.30 -4.85
C TRP A 161 2.29 -0.30 -4.29
N PHE A 162 2.02 0.99 -4.47
CA PHE A 162 2.88 2.07 -4.03
C PHE A 162 2.04 3.17 -3.38
N SER A 163 2.43 3.56 -2.16
CA SER A 163 1.88 4.72 -1.48
C SER A 163 3.00 5.68 -1.11
N TRP A 164 2.88 6.96 -1.50
CA TRP A 164 3.94 7.94 -1.25
C TRP A 164 3.45 9.38 -1.17
N ASN A 165 4.26 10.20 -0.51
CA ASN A 165 4.19 11.65 -0.60
C ASN A 165 5.34 12.12 -1.49
N PRO A 166 5.06 12.70 -2.67
CA PRO A 166 6.10 13.10 -3.63
C PRO A 166 7.09 14.08 -3.01
N ARG A 167 8.38 13.83 -3.18
CA ARG A 167 9.44 14.74 -2.74
C ARG A 167 10.10 15.44 -3.93
N ARG A 168 10.51 14.67 -4.93
CA ARG A 168 11.22 15.15 -6.10
C ARG A 168 10.71 14.40 -7.33
N LYS A 169 10.57 15.13 -8.44
CA LYS A 169 10.15 14.55 -9.74
C LYS A 169 11.12 13.49 -10.27
N VAL A 170 12.35 13.45 -9.75
CA VAL A 170 13.38 12.48 -10.13
C VAL A 170 13.38 11.23 -9.22
N ASP A 171 12.55 11.17 -8.21
CA ASP A 171 12.44 9.97 -7.38
C ASP A 171 11.94 8.81 -8.24
N PRO A 172 12.52 7.60 -8.14
CA PRO A 172 12.26 6.50 -9.07
C PRO A 172 10.78 6.13 -9.21
N VAL A 173 10.02 6.18 -8.11
CA VAL A 173 8.58 5.92 -8.13
C VAL A 173 7.81 7.00 -8.89
N ASP A 174 8.22 8.27 -8.77
CA ASP A 174 7.62 9.39 -9.50
C ASP A 174 7.88 9.28 -11.00
N VAL A 175 9.11 9.00 -11.39
CA VAL A 175 9.47 8.77 -12.79
C VAL A 175 8.65 7.63 -13.38
N MET A 176 8.52 6.52 -12.65
CA MET A 176 7.80 5.34 -13.11
C MET A 176 6.28 5.54 -13.18
N LEU A 177 5.65 6.11 -12.14
CA LEU A 177 4.18 6.09 -12.03
C LEU A 177 3.50 7.42 -12.39
N ARG A 178 4.23 8.54 -12.32
CA ARG A 178 3.72 9.87 -12.72
C ARG A 178 4.30 10.36 -14.02
N GLY A 179 5.52 9.92 -14.39
CA GLY A 179 6.18 10.28 -15.63
C GLY A 179 5.75 9.40 -16.80
N ASP A 180 6.15 8.13 -16.77
CA ASP A 180 5.88 7.14 -17.84
C ASP A 180 5.34 5.84 -17.21
N PRO A 181 4.03 5.78 -16.90
CA PRO A 181 3.46 4.64 -16.20
C PRO A 181 3.49 3.37 -17.08
N PRO A 182 3.93 2.23 -16.50
CA PRO A 182 3.86 0.95 -17.19
C PRO A 182 2.43 0.58 -17.62
N THR A 183 2.32 -0.28 -18.62
CA THR A 183 1.03 -0.87 -19.01
C THR A 183 0.36 -1.51 -17.78
N ASP A 184 -0.97 -1.41 -17.69
CA ASP A 184 -1.77 -1.93 -16.59
C ASP A 184 -1.44 -1.24 -15.24
N SER A 185 -1.35 0.10 -15.28
CA SER A 185 -1.17 0.96 -14.10
C SER A 185 -2.43 1.75 -13.79
N VAL A 186 -2.76 1.84 -12.50
CA VAL A 186 -3.79 2.74 -11.97
C VAL A 186 -3.14 3.60 -10.89
N VAL A 187 -3.14 4.91 -11.11
CA VAL A 187 -2.49 5.88 -10.20
C VAL A 187 -3.47 6.98 -9.84
N VAL A 188 -3.65 7.23 -8.56
CA VAL A 188 -4.54 8.27 -8.05
C VAL A 188 -3.79 9.29 -7.21
N ARG A 189 -4.21 10.55 -7.29
CA ARG A 189 -3.76 11.61 -6.40
C ARG A 189 -4.77 11.80 -5.29
N ALA A 190 -4.34 11.69 -4.03
CA ALA A 190 -5.17 11.85 -2.86
C ALA A 190 -4.53 12.80 -1.85
N ASN A 191 -5.24 13.86 -1.50
CA ASN A 191 -4.83 14.84 -0.51
C ASN A 191 -5.80 14.88 0.66
N TYR A 192 -5.52 15.69 1.67
CA TYR A 192 -6.35 15.84 2.87
C TYR A 192 -7.83 16.11 2.56
N ASN A 193 -8.13 16.91 1.54
CA ASN A 193 -9.48 17.26 1.11
C ASN A 193 -10.27 16.13 0.44
N ASN A 194 -9.60 15.06 0.04
CA ASN A 194 -10.21 13.83 -0.46
C ASN A 194 -10.56 12.85 0.67
N ASN A 195 -10.10 13.13 1.91
CA ASN A 195 -10.32 12.26 3.05
C ASN A 195 -11.53 12.75 3.88
N PRO A 196 -12.69 12.09 3.80
CA PRO A 196 -13.87 12.48 4.57
C PRO A 196 -13.70 12.31 6.10
N TRP A 197 -12.68 11.55 6.51
CA TRP A 197 -12.32 11.32 7.93
C TRP A 197 -11.07 12.11 8.36
N PHE A 198 -10.75 13.21 7.66
CA PHE A 198 -9.56 14.00 8.00
C PHE A 198 -9.61 14.50 9.45
N PRO A 199 -8.63 14.17 10.30
CA PRO A 199 -8.70 14.48 11.72
C PRO A 199 -8.65 15.98 12.00
N LYS A 200 -9.48 16.47 12.93
CA LYS A 200 -9.49 17.87 13.34
C LYS A 200 -8.14 18.39 13.85
N VAL A 201 -7.35 17.53 14.52
CA VAL A 201 -6.01 17.87 14.97
C VAL A 201 -5.08 18.14 13.80
N LEU A 202 -5.16 17.36 12.72
CA LEU A 202 -4.36 17.61 11.52
C LEU A 202 -4.84 18.82 10.74
N GLU A 203 -6.13 19.16 10.79
CA GLU A 203 -6.64 20.40 10.19
C GLU A 203 -6.03 21.62 10.87
N GLN A 204 -5.89 21.62 12.21
CA GLN A 204 -5.23 22.70 12.92
C GLN A 204 -3.76 22.83 12.52
N GLU A 205 -3.04 21.69 12.47
CA GLU A 205 -1.63 21.65 12.04
C GLU A 205 -1.46 22.15 10.59
N ARG A 206 -2.40 21.81 9.72
CA ARG A 206 -2.42 22.26 8.32
C ARG A 206 -2.59 23.78 8.22
N LEU A 207 -3.54 24.35 8.97
CA LEU A 207 -3.78 25.80 8.99
C LEU A 207 -2.59 26.55 9.58
N ASP A 208 -1.98 26.02 10.63
CA ASP A 208 -0.76 26.61 11.22
C ASP A 208 0.42 26.53 10.26
N CYS A 209 0.58 25.44 9.55
CA CYS A 209 1.59 25.30 8.50
C CYS A 209 1.39 26.34 7.39
N LEU A 210 0.15 26.53 6.91
CA LEU A 210 -0.16 27.53 5.89
C LEU A 210 0.24 28.94 6.34
N ARG A 211 0.01 29.26 7.61
CA ARG A 211 0.32 30.58 8.18
C ARG A 211 1.82 30.79 8.45
N THR A 212 2.52 29.76 8.96
CA THR A 212 3.90 29.89 9.48
C THR A 212 4.96 29.41 8.50
N ASN A 213 4.61 28.52 7.56
CA ASN A 213 5.56 27.90 6.64
C ASN A 213 4.92 27.62 5.25
N PRO A 214 4.42 28.67 4.56
CA PRO A 214 3.70 28.51 3.30
C PRO A 214 4.53 27.85 2.20
N ASP A 215 5.86 28.01 2.21
CA ASP A 215 6.75 27.40 1.21
C ASP A 215 6.77 25.87 1.26
N GLN A 216 6.55 25.30 2.43
CA GLN A 216 6.48 23.84 2.61
C GLN A 216 5.06 23.30 2.55
N TYR A 217 4.06 24.15 2.60
CA TYR A 217 2.66 23.75 2.64
C TYR A 217 2.29 22.82 1.49
N ALA A 218 2.58 23.22 0.28
CA ALA A 218 2.24 22.45 -0.91
C ALA A 218 2.87 21.04 -0.88
N HIS A 219 4.13 20.93 -0.46
CA HIS A 219 4.80 19.65 -0.35
C HIS A 219 4.19 18.75 0.74
N ILE A 220 3.84 19.33 1.89
CA ILE A 220 3.32 18.55 3.04
C ILE A 220 1.88 18.10 2.79
N TRP A 221 1.02 19.01 2.30
CA TRP A 221 -0.44 18.81 2.29
C TRP A 221 -1.04 18.54 0.92
N ASP A 222 -0.41 19.05 -0.17
CA ASP A 222 -0.90 18.88 -1.54
C ASP A 222 -0.11 17.86 -2.36
N GLY A 223 1.08 17.47 -1.91
CA GLY A 223 1.90 16.41 -2.51
C GLY A 223 2.62 16.78 -3.81
#